data_2e7f49b4cc4df917dc690f37cafd03cd
#
_entry.id   2e7f49b4cc4df917dc690f37cafd03cd
#
_cell.length_a   1.000
_cell.length_b   1.000
_cell.length_c   1.000
_cell.angle_alpha   90.00
_cell.angle_beta   90.00
_cell.angle_gamma   90.00
#
_symmetry.space_group_name_H-M   'P 1'
#
loop_
_entity.id
_entity.type
_entity.pdbx_description
1 polymer ?
#
loop_
_entity_poly.entity_id
_entity_poly.type
_entity_poly.pdbx_seq_one_letter_code
_entity_poly.pdbx_strand_id
1 'polypeptide(L)'
;MWINFLWALVPIIWLIISLGIIGMPASRACTIGLLITIADAVLMFKQPIINTLSGALEGIIMGIWPIMYVILAALFVYQITTDSGSMGTIEKLLSSITTDKRILVLIIAWGFGGFLESIAGFGTAVAICAGILISLGLEPIQASVICLVANSTATAFGAIGLPVLTLAEVTNLNDVQLGFIVTLQLVILVILVPFILVILTGKSIVGS
;
A
#
# COMPACT_ATOMS: atom_id res chain seq x y z
N MET A 1 -17.57 25.70 -4.62
CA MET A 1 -16.56 24.74 -5.09
C MET A 1 -15.54 24.41 -4.00
N TRP A 2 -14.83 25.39 -3.42
CA TRP A 2 -13.84 25.16 -2.35
C TRP A 2 -14.41 24.56 -1.07
N ILE A 3 -15.63 24.93 -0.66
CA ILE A 3 -16.30 24.41 0.54
C ILE A 3 -16.57 22.90 0.37
N ASN A 4 -17.06 22.47 -0.79
CA ASN A 4 -17.33 21.04 -1.05
C ASN A 4 -16.05 20.22 -1.08
N PHE A 5 -14.95 20.81 -1.58
CA PHE A 5 -13.63 20.16 -1.53
C PHE A 5 -13.14 19.96 -0.09
N LEU A 6 -13.31 20.97 0.77
CA LEU A 6 -12.91 20.85 2.19
C LEU A 6 -13.74 19.76 2.91
N TRP A 7 -15.04 19.66 2.66
CA TRP A 7 -15.87 18.61 3.23
C TRP A 7 -15.45 17.21 2.71
N ALA A 8 -15.15 17.08 1.44
CA ALA A 8 -14.67 15.80 0.88
C ALA A 8 -13.33 15.33 1.50
N LEU A 9 -12.53 16.24 2.07
CA LEU A 9 -11.28 15.90 2.76
C LEU A 9 -11.50 15.42 4.21
N VAL A 10 -12.66 15.68 4.82
CA VAL A 10 -12.90 15.36 6.24
C VAL A 10 -12.66 13.88 6.56
N PRO A 11 -13.17 12.90 5.81
CA PRO A 11 -12.89 11.48 6.07
C PRO A 11 -11.41 11.12 5.96
N ILE A 12 -10.71 11.73 5.01
CA ILE A 12 -9.26 11.49 4.80
C ILE A 12 -8.47 12.07 5.97
N ILE A 13 -8.75 13.30 6.38
CA ILE A 13 -8.14 13.94 7.53
C ILE A 13 -8.40 13.13 8.81
N TRP A 14 -9.63 12.64 8.98
CA TRP A 14 -9.97 11.74 10.07
C TRP A 14 -9.07 10.51 10.11
N LEU A 15 -8.87 9.82 8.99
CA LEU A 15 -7.99 8.64 8.92
C LEU A 15 -6.54 8.98 9.26
N ILE A 16 -6.01 10.09 8.75
CA ILE A 16 -4.65 10.54 9.06
C ILE A 16 -4.49 10.81 10.56
N ILE A 17 -5.43 11.53 11.16
CA ILE A 17 -5.38 11.86 12.59
C ILE A 17 -5.59 10.62 13.47
N SER A 18 -6.59 9.80 13.17
CA SER A 18 -6.93 8.63 14.00
C SER A 18 -5.86 7.55 13.97
N LEU A 19 -5.26 7.30 12.81
CA LEU A 19 -4.19 6.30 12.67
C LEU A 19 -2.82 6.85 13.06
N GLY A 20 -2.48 8.09 12.62
CA GLY A 20 -1.15 8.65 12.78
C GLY A 20 -0.92 9.31 14.15
N ILE A 21 -1.90 10.04 14.69
CA ILE A 21 -1.75 10.83 15.93
C ILE A 21 -2.35 10.09 17.13
N ILE A 22 -3.59 9.61 17.01
CA ILE A 22 -4.32 8.96 18.11
C ILE A 22 -3.84 7.50 18.30
N GLY A 23 -3.27 6.87 17.27
CA GLY A 23 -2.83 5.47 17.32
C GLY A 23 -4.01 4.48 17.45
N MET A 24 -5.19 4.85 16.93
CA MET A 24 -6.38 4.02 17.00
C MET A 24 -6.25 2.78 16.11
N PRO A 25 -6.76 1.59 16.54
CA PRO A 25 -6.78 0.42 15.67
C PRO A 25 -7.47 0.71 14.33
N ALA A 26 -6.88 0.26 13.22
CA ALA A 26 -7.36 0.55 11.86
C ALA A 26 -8.83 0.17 11.65
N SER A 27 -9.29 -0.95 12.23
CA SER A 27 -10.69 -1.38 12.15
C SER A 27 -11.65 -0.33 12.71
N ARG A 28 -11.34 0.27 13.86
CA ARG A 28 -12.18 1.32 14.47
C ARG A 28 -12.08 2.63 13.68
N ALA A 29 -10.87 3.03 13.29
CA ALA A 29 -10.65 4.25 12.52
C ALA A 29 -11.42 4.23 11.18
N CYS A 30 -11.36 3.11 10.46
CA CYS A 30 -12.07 2.92 9.19
C CYS A 30 -13.60 2.86 9.37
N THR A 31 -14.10 2.19 10.42
CA THR A 31 -15.55 2.16 10.69
C THR A 31 -16.09 3.55 10.97
N ILE A 32 -15.41 4.34 11.81
CA ILE A 32 -15.80 5.73 12.08
C ILE A 32 -15.66 6.58 10.80
N GLY A 33 -14.57 6.40 10.05
CA GLY A 33 -14.37 7.06 8.75
C GLY A 33 -15.51 6.79 7.77
N LEU A 34 -16.00 5.55 7.70
CA LEU A 34 -17.16 5.20 6.88
C LEU A 34 -18.44 5.94 7.33
N LEU A 35 -18.68 6.02 8.64
CA LEU A 35 -19.84 6.75 9.18
C LEU A 35 -19.75 8.25 8.87
N ILE A 36 -18.57 8.85 8.99
CA ILE A 36 -18.31 10.25 8.60
C ILE A 36 -18.59 10.44 7.12
N THR A 37 -18.08 9.55 6.25
CA THR A 37 -18.31 9.62 4.80
C THR A 37 -19.78 9.53 4.43
N ILE A 38 -20.55 8.64 5.09
CA ILE A 38 -22.00 8.52 4.90
C ILE A 38 -22.70 9.81 5.32
N ALA A 39 -22.34 10.37 6.48
CA ALA A 39 -22.91 11.62 6.97
C ALA A 39 -22.62 12.79 6.00
N ASP A 40 -21.36 12.91 5.54
CA ASP A 40 -20.97 13.93 4.56
C ASP A 40 -21.74 13.79 3.24
N ALA A 41 -21.86 12.57 2.72
CA ALA A 41 -22.58 12.31 1.46
C ALA A 41 -24.05 12.77 1.56
N VAL A 42 -24.73 12.46 2.67
CA VAL A 42 -26.15 12.79 2.86
C VAL A 42 -26.35 14.27 3.22
N LEU A 43 -25.56 14.80 4.17
CA LEU A 43 -25.80 16.15 4.72
C LEU A 43 -25.23 17.26 3.83
N MET A 44 -23.99 17.08 3.33
CA MET A 44 -23.27 18.11 2.58
C MET A 44 -23.49 17.97 1.07
N PHE A 45 -23.42 16.75 0.56
CA PHE A 45 -23.59 16.50 -0.89
C PHE A 45 -25.03 16.20 -1.27
N LYS A 46 -25.98 16.17 -0.29
CA LYS A 46 -27.42 15.94 -0.51
C LYS A 46 -27.73 14.68 -1.34
N GLN A 47 -26.88 13.66 -1.19
CA GLN A 47 -27.11 12.38 -1.86
C GLN A 47 -28.31 11.66 -1.22
N PRO A 48 -29.15 10.97 -2.00
CA PRO A 48 -30.20 10.13 -1.45
C PRO A 48 -29.61 9.05 -0.51
N ILE A 49 -30.18 8.91 0.67
CA ILE A 49 -29.68 7.97 1.67
C ILE A 49 -29.62 6.52 1.16
N ILE A 50 -30.54 6.14 0.30
CA ILE A 50 -30.58 4.80 -0.33
C ILE A 50 -29.35 4.60 -1.21
N ASN A 51 -28.98 5.57 -2.03
CA ASN A 51 -27.81 5.48 -2.91
C ASN A 51 -26.51 5.45 -2.10
N THR A 52 -26.46 6.23 -1.02
CA THR A 52 -25.28 6.25 -0.12
C THR A 52 -25.10 4.93 0.60
N LEU A 53 -26.19 4.34 1.10
CA LEU A 53 -26.12 3.02 1.77
C LEU A 53 -25.85 1.88 0.79
N SER A 54 -26.43 1.91 -0.42
CA SER A 54 -26.11 0.91 -1.44
C SER A 54 -24.65 0.99 -1.89
N GLY A 55 -24.09 2.20 -2.06
CA GLY A 55 -22.67 2.36 -2.35
C GLY A 55 -21.76 1.89 -1.21
N ALA A 56 -22.14 2.12 0.04
CA ALA A 56 -21.42 1.59 1.19
C ALA A 56 -21.46 0.04 1.23
N LEU A 57 -22.62 -0.55 0.94
CA LEU A 57 -22.78 -2.01 0.88
C LEU A 57 -21.96 -2.61 -0.28
N GLU A 58 -21.98 -1.98 -1.45
CA GLU A 58 -21.18 -2.36 -2.61
C GLU A 58 -19.69 -2.33 -2.27
N GLY A 59 -19.20 -1.28 -1.61
CA GLY A 59 -17.83 -1.20 -1.13
C GLY A 59 -17.46 -2.30 -0.13
N ILE A 60 -18.36 -2.68 0.78
CA ILE A 60 -18.16 -3.80 1.69
C ILE A 60 -18.07 -5.13 0.93
N ILE A 61 -18.96 -5.36 -0.01
CA ILE A 61 -18.94 -6.57 -0.84
C ILE A 61 -17.65 -6.64 -1.66
N MET A 62 -17.23 -5.56 -2.27
CA MET A 62 -15.99 -5.45 -3.03
C MET A 62 -14.75 -5.69 -2.13
N GLY A 63 -14.79 -5.22 -0.88
CA GLY A 63 -13.75 -5.50 0.11
C GLY A 63 -13.64 -6.97 0.47
N ILE A 64 -14.77 -7.69 0.55
CA ILE A 64 -14.79 -9.13 0.85
C ILE A 64 -14.42 -9.94 -0.41
N TRP A 65 -14.97 -9.58 -1.53
CA TRP A 65 -14.75 -10.21 -2.83
C TRP A 65 -14.53 -9.16 -3.92
N PRO A 66 -13.37 -9.09 -4.58
CA PRO A 66 -12.23 -10.04 -4.58
C PRO A 66 -11.09 -9.73 -3.57
N ILE A 67 -11.09 -8.54 -2.93
CA ILE A 67 -9.91 -8.01 -2.24
C ILE A 67 -9.44 -8.94 -1.10
N MET A 68 -10.33 -9.30 -0.17
CA MET A 68 -9.97 -10.19 0.94
C MET A 68 -9.52 -11.57 0.45
N TYR A 69 -10.11 -12.07 -0.63
CA TYR A 69 -9.72 -13.36 -1.21
C TYR A 69 -8.29 -13.34 -1.76
N VAL A 70 -7.90 -12.27 -2.46
CA VAL A 70 -6.52 -12.10 -2.95
C VAL A 70 -5.53 -12.03 -1.78
N ILE A 71 -5.86 -11.28 -0.73
CA ILE A 71 -5.01 -11.18 0.48
C ILE A 71 -4.84 -12.56 1.14
N LEU A 72 -5.93 -13.30 1.33
CA LEU A 72 -5.88 -14.64 1.93
C LEU A 72 -5.04 -15.61 1.09
N ALA A 73 -5.22 -15.61 -0.24
CA ALA A 73 -4.43 -16.43 -1.15
C ALA A 73 -2.94 -16.08 -1.09
N ALA A 74 -2.60 -14.79 -1.07
CA ALA A 74 -1.23 -14.32 -0.98
C ALA A 74 -0.57 -14.72 0.36
N LEU A 75 -1.28 -14.55 1.48
CA LEU A 75 -0.81 -14.97 2.80
C LEU A 75 -0.63 -16.49 2.88
N PHE A 76 -1.54 -17.26 2.27
CA PHE A 76 -1.44 -18.71 2.22
C PHE A 76 -0.19 -19.16 1.45
N VAL A 77 0.06 -18.59 0.27
CA VAL A 77 1.29 -18.88 -0.51
C VAL A 77 2.54 -18.48 0.26
N TYR A 78 2.51 -17.31 0.93
CA TYR A 78 3.62 -16.87 1.78
C TYR A 78 3.88 -17.86 2.91
N GLN A 79 2.84 -18.32 3.60
CA GLN A 79 2.97 -19.30 4.68
C GLN A 79 3.59 -20.62 4.18
N ILE A 80 3.09 -21.17 3.06
CA ILE A 80 3.67 -22.37 2.44
C ILE A 80 5.15 -22.16 2.08
N THR A 81 5.49 -21.01 1.51
CA THR A 81 6.88 -20.68 1.13
C THR A 81 7.79 -20.62 2.36
N THR A 82 7.27 -20.11 3.46
CA THR A 82 7.98 -20.04 4.74
C THR A 82 8.15 -21.43 5.37
N ASP A 83 7.08 -22.19 5.46
CA ASP A 83 7.08 -23.53 6.08
C ASP A 83 7.90 -24.55 5.27
N SER A 84 7.96 -24.40 3.96
CA SER A 84 8.83 -25.22 3.09
C SER A 84 10.32 -24.88 3.17
N GLY A 85 10.69 -23.79 3.87
CA GLY A 85 12.06 -23.26 3.91
C GLY A 85 12.52 -22.57 2.61
N SER A 86 11.64 -22.46 1.61
CA SER A 86 11.95 -21.80 0.33
C SER A 86 12.22 -20.32 0.50
N MET A 87 11.61 -19.68 1.52
CA MET A 87 11.90 -18.27 1.86
C MET A 87 13.37 -18.07 2.20
N GLY A 88 13.98 -18.98 3.00
CA GLY A 88 15.42 -18.92 3.30
C GLY A 88 16.31 -19.09 2.06
N THR A 89 15.85 -19.78 1.03
CA THR A 89 16.57 -19.85 -0.26
C THR A 89 16.49 -18.54 -1.01
N ILE A 90 15.31 -17.88 -1.04
CA ILE A 90 15.13 -16.55 -1.64
C ILE A 90 16.01 -15.52 -0.92
N GLU A 91 16.02 -15.51 0.41
CA GLU A 91 16.88 -14.64 1.23
C GLU A 91 18.36 -14.81 0.89
N LYS A 92 18.84 -16.07 0.82
CA LYS A 92 20.22 -16.36 0.44
C LYS A 92 20.55 -15.91 -0.97
N LEU A 93 19.67 -16.11 -1.92
CA LEU A 93 19.87 -15.66 -3.29
C LEU A 93 19.96 -14.13 -3.36
N LEU A 94 19.03 -13.41 -2.74
CA LEU A 94 19.03 -11.95 -2.71
C LEU A 94 20.26 -11.39 -1.99
N SER A 95 20.66 -11.98 -0.86
CA SER A 95 21.83 -11.58 -0.09
C SER A 95 23.17 -11.93 -0.77
N SER A 96 23.19 -12.91 -1.67
CA SER A 96 24.39 -13.27 -2.43
C SER A 96 24.75 -12.27 -3.52
N ILE A 97 23.82 -11.39 -3.92
CA ILE A 97 24.03 -10.42 -4.99
C ILE A 97 25.01 -9.33 -4.55
N THR A 98 24.94 -8.92 -3.30
CA THR A 98 25.80 -7.86 -2.75
C THR A 98 25.90 -7.94 -1.23
N THR A 99 27.02 -7.46 -0.71
CA THR A 99 27.24 -7.27 0.74
C THR A 99 26.91 -5.85 1.19
N ASP A 100 26.69 -4.92 0.26
CA ASP A 100 26.32 -3.55 0.59
C ASP A 100 24.84 -3.49 0.98
N LYS A 101 24.58 -3.12 2.23
CA LYS A 101 23.20 -3.02 2.78
C LYS A 101 22.32 -2.03 2.01
N ARG A 102 22.88 -1.00 1.41
CA ARG A 102 22.11 0.01 0.64
C ARG A 102 21.59 -0.58 -0.66
N ILE A 103 22.46 -1.30 -1.37
CA ILE A 103 22.09 -1.99 -2.61
C ILE A 103 21.11 -3.11 -2.30
N LEU A 104 21.31 -3.83 -1.20
CA LEU A 104 20.44 -4.91 -0.73
C LEU A 104 19.01 -4.38 -0.46
N VAL A 105 18.89 -3.24 0.20
CA VAL A 105 17.60 -2.57 0.45
C VAL A 105 16.93 -2.19 -0.87
N LEU A 106 17.66 -1.66 -1.85
CA LEU A 106 17.09 -1.35 -3.16
C LEU A 106 16.57 -2.60 -3.87
N ILE A 107 17.34 -3.69 -3.84
CA ILE A 107 16.94 -4.95 -4.49
C ILE A 107 15.71 -5.55 -3.78
N ILE A 108 15.71 -5.61 -2.45
CA ILE A 108 14.66 -6.28 -1.68
C ILE A 108 13.42 -5.40 -1.53
N ALA A 109 13.56 -4.16 -1.03
CA ALA A 109 12.40 -3.35 -0.72
C ALA A 109 11.78 -2.74 -1.98
N TRP A 110 12.60 -2.23 -2.91
CA TRP A 110 12.09 -1.54 -4.08
C TRP A 110 11.88 -2.49 -5.27
N GLY A 111 12.89 -3.28 -5.65
CA GLY A 111 12.80 -4.19 -6.79
C GLY A 111 11.88 -5.37 -6.52
N PHE A 112 12.24 -6.22 -5.56
CA PHE A 112 11.45 -7.40 -5.20
C PHE A 112 10.12 -7.05 -4.55
N GLY A 113 10.10 -6.01 -3.69
CA GLY A 113 8.88 -5.49 -3.10
C GLY A 113 7.90 -4.95 -4.14
N GLY A 114 8.39 -4.17 -5.12
CA GLY A 114 7.57 -3.69 -6.23
C GLY A 114 7.01 -4.83 -7.09
N PHE A 115 7.80 -5.86 -7.34
CA PHE A 115 7.34 -7.08 -8.02
C PHE A 115 6.22 -7.79 -7.24
N LEU A 116 6.40 -8.01 -5.95
CA LEU A 116 5.39 -8.63 -5.08
C LEU A 116 4.12 -7.77 -5.00
N GLU A 117 4.26 -6.45 -4.88
CA GLU A 117 3.11 -5.54 -4.85
C GLU A 117 2.32 -5.58 -6.15
N SER A 118 3.01 -5.68 -7.30
CA SER A 118 2.36 -5.79 -8.60
C SER A 118 1.48 -7.05 -8.71
N ILE A 119 1.86 -8.15 -8.06
CA ILE A 119 1.14 -9.43 -8.11
C ILE A 119 0.07 -9.50 -7.02
N ALA A 120 0.47 -9.29 -5.76
CA ALA A 120 -0.38 -9.50 -4.59
C ALA A 120 -1.09 -8.23 -4.12
N GLY A 121 -0.44 -7.07 -4.20
CA GLY A 121 -0.99 -5.81 -3.70
C GLY A 121 -1.21 -5.79 -2.19
N PHE A 122 -2.02 -4.82 -1.75
CA PHE A 122 -2.59 -4.68 -0.40
C PHE A 122 -1.59 -4.76 0.76
N GLY A 123 -0.31 -4.36 0.52
CA GLY A 123 0.72 -4.30 1.56
C GLY A 123 1.35 -5.63 1.94
N THR A 124 0.98 -6.75 1.31
CA THR A 124 1.60 -8.07 1.54
C THR A 124 3.10 -8.02 1.25
N ALA A 125 3.50 -7.30 0.20
CA ALA A 125 4.88 -7.06 -0.18
C ALA A 125 5.69 -6.41 0.93
N VAL A 126 5.10 -5.43 1.64
CA VAL A 126 5.75 -4.72 2.75
C VAL A 126 6.12 -5.68 3.88
N ALA A 127 5.19 -6.54 4.27
CA ALA A 127 5.42 -7.50 5.36
C ALA A 127 6.52 -8.51 5.01
N ILE A 128 6.52 -9.05 3.78
CA ILE A 128 7.51 -10.01 3.31
C ILE A 128 8.90 -9.38 3.23
N CYS A 129 9.01 -8.22 2.56
CA CYS A 129 10.28 -7.55 2.39
C CYS A 129 10.86 -7.04 3.72
N ALA A 130 10.02 -6.53 4.62
CA ALA A 130 10.45 -6.14 5.95
C ALA A 130 10.97 -7.34 6.74
N GLY A 131 10.30 -8.49 6.69
CA GLY A 131 10.78 -9.74 7.30
C GLY A 131 12.16 -10.16 6.79
N ILE A 132 12.37 -10.11 5.47
CA ILE A 132 13.68 -10.41 4.86
C ILE A 132 14.75 -9.41 5.33
N LEU A 133 14.45 -8.11 5.32
CA LEU A 133 15.42 -7.10 5.76
C LEU A 133 15.77 -7.23 7.25
N ILE A 134 14.83 -7.62 8.10
CA ILE A 134 15.06 -7.90 9.52
C ILE A 134 15.96 -9.11 9.69
N SER A 135 15.73 -10.20 8.95
CA SER A 135 16.59 -11.38 8.99
C SER A 135 18.04 -11.09 8.55
N LEU A 136 18.22 -10.07 7.70
CA LEU A 136 19.52 -9.57 7.25
C LEU A 136 20.15 -8.52 8.20
N GLY A 137 19.54 -8.29 9.36
CA GLY A 137 20.08 -7.47 10.44
C GLY A 137 19.73 -5.99 10.37
N LEU A 138 18.64 -5.61 9.72
CA LEU A 138 18.06 -4.27 9.86
C LEU A 138 17.14 -4.22 11.09
N GLU A 139 17.08 -3.04 11.72
CA GLU A 139 16.15 -2.81 12.83
C GLU A 139 14.68 -2.92 12.33
N PRO A 140 13.77 -3.57 13.08
CA PRO A 140 12.40 -3.84 12.64
C PRO A 140 11.61 -2.58 12.22
N ILE A 141 11.73 -1.49 12.98
CA ILE A 141 11.04 -0.23 12.66
C ILE A 141 11.60 0.35 11.37
N GLN A 142 12.92 0.36 11.22
CA GLN A 142 13.57 0.90 10.03
C GLN A 142 13.25 0.05 8.79
N ALA A 143 13.31 -1.27 8.87
CA ALA A 143 12.94 -2.17 7.78
C ALA A 143 11.50 -1.93 7.32
N SER A 144 10.57 -1.78 8.28
CA SER A 144 9.16 -1.48 7.99
C SER A 144 8.98 -0.13 7.30
N VAL A 145 9.63 0.93 7.78
CA VAL A 145 9.56 2.27 7.16
C VAL A 145 10.15 2.24 5.74
N ILE A 146 11.29 1.60 5.54
CA ILE A 146 11.91 1.44 4.23
C ILE A 146 10.97 0.75 3.25
N CYS A 147 10.35 -0.38 3.67
CA CYS A 147 9.42 -1.12 2.82
C CYS A 147 8.14 -0.35 2.53
N LEU A 148 7.59 0.40 3.49
CA LEU A 148 6.43 1.27 3.26
C LEU A 148 6.73 2.39 2.26
N VAL A 149 7.89 3.04 2.40
CA VAL A 149 8.32 4.10 1.46
C VAL A 149 8.54 3.50 0.05
N ALA A 150 9.20 2.35 -0.03
CA ALA A 150 9.41 1.65 -1.31
C ALA A 150 8.08 1.29 -1.99
N ASN A 151 7.12 0.80 -1.21
CA ASN A 151 5.81 0.36 -1.70
C ASN A 151 4.98 1.50 -2.30
N SER A 152 5.19 2.74 -1.88
CA SER A 152 4.43 3.90 -2.36
C SER A 152 4.49 4.10 -3.87
N THR A 153 5.54 3.60 -4.55
CA THR A 153 5.69 3.70 -6.00
C THR A 153 4.88 2.68 -6.78
N ALA A 154 4.66 1.51 -6.20
CA ALA A 154 4.01 0.38 -6.87
C ALA A 154 2.51 0.26 -6.55
N THR A 155 2.03 0.90 -5.47
CA THR A 155 0.66 0.74 -4.94
C THR A 155 -0.44 1.03 -5.96
N ALA A 156 -0.26 2.01 -6.85
CA ALA A 156 -1.25 2.34 -7.88
C ALA A 156 -1.48 1.20 -8.88
N PHE A 157 -0.50 0.33 -9.07
CA PHE A 157 -0.55 -0.81 -9.97
C PHE A 157 -0.53 -2.16 -9.22
N GLY A 158 -0.75 -2.12 -7.91
CA GLY A 158 -0.83 -3.32 -7.08
C GLY A 158 -1.96 -4.25 -7.50
N ALA A 159 -1.86 -5.54 -7.15
CA ALA A 159 -2.84 -6.57 -7.50
C ALA A 159 -3.22 -6.54 -8.99
N ILE A 160 -2.21 -6.56 -9.87
CA ILE A 160 -2.37 -6.57 -11.35
C ILE A 160 -3.09 -5.30 -11.85
N GLY A 161 -2.86 -4.16 -11.19
CA GLY A 161 -3.43 -2.88 -11.60
C GLY A 161 -4.88 -2.64 -11.17
N LEU A 162 -5.39 -3.43 -10.23
CA LEU A 162 -6.77 -3.32 -9.74
C LEU A 162 -7.19 -1.89 -9.37
N PRO A 163 -6.37 -1.05 -8.68
CA PRO A 163 -6.76 0.32 -8.36
C PRO A 163 -7.04 1.19 -9.59
N VAL A 164 -6.21 1.08 -10.63
CA VAL A 164 -6.38 1.85 -11.88
C VAL A 164 -7.58 1.33 -12.68
N LEU A 165 -7.76 0.00 -12.74
CA LEU A 165 -8.90 -0.62 -13.42
C LEU A 165 -10.22 -0.23 -12.75
N THR A 166 -10.31 -0.30 -11.43
CA THR A 166 -11.50 0.12 -10.68
C THR A 166 -11.78 1.61 -10.88
N LEU A 167 -10.73 2.46 -10.87
CA LEU A 167 -10.90 3.88 -11.14
C LEU A 167 -11.44 4.13 -12.56
N ALA A 168 -10.94 3.41 -13.56
CA ALA A 168 -11.42 3.50 -14.94
C ALA A 168 -12.90 3.11 -15.04
N GLU A 169 -13.30 2.04 -14.38
CA GLU A 169 -14.66 1.53 -14.34
C GLU A 169 -15.63 2.52 -13.68
N VAL A 170 -15.29 3.04 -12.50
CA VAL A 170 -16.16 4.01 -11.78
C VAL A 170 -16.27 5.34 -12.50
N THR A 171 -15.21 5.77 -13.19
CA THR A 171 -15.19 7.07 -13.91
C THR A 171 -15.64 6.96 -15.37
N ASN A 172 -15.82 5.75 -15.90
CA ASN A 172 -16.08 5.48 -17.33
C ASN A 172 -14.98 6.06 -18.24
N LEU A 173 -13.72 6.10 -17.76
CA LEU A 173 -12.56 6.53 -18.52
C LEU A 173 -11.87 5.33 -19.16
N ASN A 174 -11.10 5.59 -20.23
CA ASN A 174 -10.29 4.53 -20.84
C ASN A 174 -9.15 4.11 -19.90
N ASP A 175 -9.05 2.84 -19.59
CA ASP A 175 -8.09 2.24 -18.66
C ASP A 175 -6.63 2.44 -19.07
N VAL A 176 -6.32 2.33 -20.37
CA VAL A 176 -4.97 2.54 -20.91
C VAL A 176 -4.54 3.99 -20.78
N GLN A 177 -5.43 4.95 -21.10
CA GLN A 177 -5.11 6.37 -20.97
C GLN A 177 -4.96 6.75 -19.50
N LEU A 178 -5.82 6.24 -18.64
CA LEU A 178 -5.75 6.49 -17.20
C LEU A 178 -4.46 5.92 -16.60
N GLY A 179 -4.11 4.70 -16.95
CA GLY A 179 -2.85 4.06 -16.54
C GLY A 179 -1.62 4.84 -16.98
N PHE A 180 -1.62 5.37 -18.21
CA PHE A 180 -0.55 6.24 -18.70
C PHE A 180 -0.43 7.54 -17.88
N ILE A 181 -1.55 8.22 -17.60
CA ILE A 181 -1.57 9.44 -16.79
C ILE A 181 -1.07 9.17 -15.37
N VAL A 182 -1.54 8.09 -14.73
CA VAL A 182 -1.09 7.68 -13.40
C VAL A 182 0.42 7.38 -13.40
N THR A 183 0.92 6.70 -14.43
CA THR A 183 2.36 6.45 -14.58
C THR A 183 3.15 7.75 -14.66
N LEU A 184 2.71 8.72 -15.47
CA LEU A 184 3.36 10.02 -15.57
C LEU A 184 3.39 10.78 -14.23
N GLN A 185 2.30 10.72 -13.47
CA GLN A 185 2.24 11.35 -12.14
C GLN A 185 3.22 10.69 -11.15
N LEU A 186 3.41 9.38 -11.26
CA LEU A 186 4.30 8.61 -10.39
C LEU A 186 5.78 8.69 -10.79
N VAL A 187 6.13 9.15 -11.99
CA VAL A 187 7.54 9.23 -12.47
C VAL A 187 8.46 9.90 -11.46
N ILE A 188 8.01 11.00 -10.85
CA ILE A 188 8.81 11.73 -9.86
C ILE A 188 9.09 10.84 -8.64
N LEU A 189 8.09 10.13 -8.14
CA LEU A 189 8.25 9.22 -7.01
C LEU A 189 9.14 8.03 -7.36
N VAL A 190 8.96 7.43 -8.53
CA VAL A 190 9.76 6.31 -9.02
C VAL A 190 11.24 6.68 -9.08
N ILE A 191 11.56 7.93 -9.46
CA ILE A 191 12.94 8.42 -9.50
C ILE A 191 13.45 8.75 -8.09
N LEU A 192 12.65 9.42 -7.25
CA LEU A 192 13.12 9.92 -5.95
C LEU A 192 13.20 8.84 -4.88
N VAL A 193 12.28 7.88 -4.87
CA VAL A 193 12.19 6.87 -3.81
C VAL A 193 13.48 6.06 -3.65
N PRO A 194 14.14 5.53 -4.69
CA PRO A 194 15.41 4.83 -4.55
C PRO A 194 16.49 5.65 -3.82
N PHE A 195 16.59 6.95 -4.08
CA PHE A 195 17.53 7.82 -3.38
C PHE A 195 17.17 8.00 -1.90
N ILE A 196 15.86 8.16 -1.61
CA ILE A 196 15.35 8.25 -0.24
C ILE A 196 15.69 6.97 0.53
N LEU A 197 15.52 5.80 -0.08
CA LEU A 197 15.82 4.51 0.56
C LEU A 197 17.31 4.39 0.90
N VAL A 198 18.19 4.82 0.02
CA VAL A 198 19.65 4.84 0.27
C VAL A 198 19.99 5.76 1.44
N ILE A 199 19.36 6.94 1.52
CA ILE A 199 19.58 7.90 2.62
C ILE A 199 19.07 7.33 3.95
N LEU A 200 17.88 6.73 3.96
CA LEU A 200 17.31 6.11 5.15
C LEU A 200 18.18 4.97 5.68
N THR A 201 18.73 4.17 4.77
CA THR A 201 19.64 3.07 5.13
C THR A 201 20.98 3.61 5.65
N GLY A 202 21.49 4.70 5.07
CA GLY A 202 22.78 5.29 5.46
C GLY A 202 22.80 5.90 6.88
N LYS A 203 21.68 6.42 7.36
CA LYS A 203 21.59 6.96 8.74
C LYS A 203 21.73 5.90 9.83
N SER A 204 21.37 4.66 9.56
CA SER A 204 21.51 3.54 10.51
C SER A 204 22.96 3.03 10.65
N ILE A 205 23.80 3.21 9.63
CA ILE A 205 25.20 2.73 9.64
C ILE A 205 26.10 3.70 10.41
N VAL A 206 25.70 4.96 10.55
CA VAL A 206 26.49 6.01 11.25
C VAL A 206 26.19 6.06 12.77
N GLY A 207 25.16 5.35 13.23
CA GLY A 207 24.70 5.35 14.62
C GLY A 207 24.99 4.06 15.42
N SER A 208 25.78 3.14 14.87
CA SER A 208 26.19 1.89 15.56
C SER A 208 27.69 1.80 15.75
#